data_a208efeef43846ad1c123059c53b2dc6
#
_entry.id   a208efeef43846ad1c123059c53b2dc6
#
_cell.length_a   1.000
_cell.length_b   1.000
_cell.length_c   1.000
_cell.angle_alpha   90.00
_cell.angle_beta   90.00
_cell.angle_gamma   90.00
#
_symmetry.space_group_name_H-M   'P 1'
#
loop_
_entity.id
_entity.type
_entity.pdbx_description
1 polymer ?
#
loop_
_entity_poly.entity_id
_entity_poly.type
_entity_poly.pdbx_seq_one_letter_code
_entity_poly.pdbx_strand_id
1 'polypeptide(L)'
;MKSIWQDNPMPHFPPLWGDIHTDVLVVGGGMAGLLCAYLLGQEGIRCAVAEAGTIAGGVTQYTTAKLTFQHGLIYRQLLDRLGPERAGLYLEANRQALEAYRELCGSIDCDFTEEDSFLFSVSDRDRLEEELSALIALGYPAEFAEGLPLPIDTAGAIKFPHQAQFHPLKFLSAIAEDLTVYENTPVRSLSKDGAATDHGKIYAEDMIVATHFPFWNRRGSYFLKLYQQRSYVLALENAPPLGGMYLEERENSLSFRSHGGRLLLGGGGHRTGFPGGGWRELEDFAHTHYPDASVLCRWATQDCMSLDGIPYIGQYSARTPNLYVATGFNKWGMTSAMAAARILSDRISGKDNPYASLFSPSRNMLCPQLWSNAKEAVKHLLTVSPRRCTHMGCALQWNPQEHTWDCPCHGSRFEENGTLIENPATENLKKRG
;
A
#
# COMPACT_ATOMS: atom_id res chain seq x y z
N MET A 1 -17.45 6.79 0.04
CA MET A 1 -16.95 6.10 1.26
C MET A 1 -16.14 7.08 2.07
N LYS A 2 -16.22 7.04 3.41
CA LYS A 2 -15.43 7.89 4.30
C LYS A 2 -14.78 7.00 5.36
N SER A 3 -13.45 7.11 5.52
CA SER A 3 -12.74 6.45 6.63
C SER A 3 -12.77 7.34 7.88
N ILE A 4 -12.39 6.79 9.03
CA ILE A 4 -12.30 7.55 10.28
C ILE A 4 -11.19 8.63 10.25
N TRP A 5 -10.24 8.53 9.31
CA TRP A 5 -9.12 9.46 9.20
C TRP A 5 -9.50 10.80 8.57
N GLN A 6 -10.55 10.83 7.75
CA GLN A 6 -10.97 11.99 6.95
C GLN A 6 -11.66 13.09 7.76
N ASP A 7 -11.75 12.95 9.07
CA ASP A 7 -12.16 14.02 9.97
C ASP A 7 -11.02 15.03 10.23
N ASN A 8 -9.76 14.65 9.93
CA ASN A 8 -8.62 15.54 9.98
C ASN A 8 -8.51 16.35 8.69
N PRO A 9 -8.52 17.70 8.74
CA PRO A 9 -8.31 18.53 7.55
C PRO A 9 -6.89 18.34 7.02
N MET A 10 -6.77 18.16 5.71
CA MET A 10 -5.49 18.14 5.02
C MET A 10 -5.19 19.53 4.45
N PRO A 11 -3.92 19.96 4.37
CA PRO A 11 -3.56 21.16 3.64
C PRO A 11 -3.92 21.01 2.16
N HIS A 12 -4.23 22.13 1.51
CA HIS A 12 -4.55 22.20 0.09
C HIS A 12 -3.46 22.94 -0.66
N PHE A 13 -3.10 22.44 -1.83
CA PHE A 13 -2.06 23.00 -2.66
C PHE A 13 -2.61 23.42 -4.03
N PRO A 14 -2.05 24.48 -4.63
CA PRO A 14 -2.51 24.94 -5.94
C PRO A 14 -2.16 23.92 -7.03
N PRO A 15 -2.93 23.89 -8.12
CA PRO A 15 -2.51 23.16 -9.32
C PRO A 15 -1.31 23.86 -9.98
N LEU A 16 -0.56 23.11 -10.76
CA LEU A 16 0.53 23.66 -11.58
C LEU A 16 -0.03 24.57 -12.67
N TRP A 17 0.59 25.73 -12.83
CA TRP A 17 0.37 26.64 -13.96
C TRP A 17 1.71 27.05 -14.56
N GLY A 18 1.93 26.68 -15.83
CA GLY A 18 3.20 26.94 -16.54
C GLY A 18 4.30 25.92 -16.25
N ASP A 19 5.45 26.17 -16.83
CA ASP A 19 6.60 25.27 -16.73
C ASP A 19 7.41 25.60 -15.46
N ILE A 20 7.92 24.53 -14.80
CA ILE A 20 8.80 24.66 -13.63
C ILE A 20 10.04 23.76 -13.77
N HIS A 21 11.07 24.06 -12.96
CA HIS A 21 12.28 23.28 -12.83
C HIS A 21 12.52 22.89 -11.37
N THR A 22 12.86 21.64 -11.15
CA THR A 22 13.21 21.07 -9.83
C THR A 22 14.36 20.07 -10.01
N ASP A 23 15.02 19.66 -8.93
CA ASP A 23 16.04 18.63 -9.00
C ASP A 23 15.35 17.24 -9.09
N VAL A 24 14.32 17.01 -8.29
CA VAL A 24 13.54 15.75 -8.28
C VAL A 24 12.04 16.02 -8.45
N LEU A 25 11.42 15.33 -9.39
CA LEU A 25 9.95 15.26 -9.50
C LEU A 25 9.45 13.98 -8.83
N VAL A 26 8.55 14.12 -7.87
CA VAL A 26 7.80 13.00 -7.29
C VAL A 26 6.40 12.98 -7.89
N VAL A 27 6.03 11.88 -8.54
CA VAL A 27 4.70 11.68 -9.13
C VAL A 27 3.86 10.82 -8.19
N GLY A 28 2.84 11.43 -7.57
CA GLY A 28 1.95 10.83 -6.57
C GLY A 28 2.18 11.39 -5.17
N GLY A 29 1.14 11.99 -4.61
CA GLY A 29 1.09 12.64 -3.28
C GLY A 29 0.55 11.75 -2.17
N GLY A 30 0.75 10.42 -2.25
CA GLY A 30 0.46 9.48 -1.18
C GLY A 30 1.59 9.37 -0.15
N MET A 31 1.47 8.42 0.82
CA MET A 31 2.46 8.21 1.88
C MET A 31 3.89 8.10 1.32
N ALA A 32 4.12 7.26 0.32
CA ALA A 32 5.46 7.05 -0.24
C ALA A 32 6.02 8.30 -0.93
N GLY A 33 5.19 9.00 -1.71
CA GLY A 33 5.65 10.19 -2.44
C GLY A 33 5.98 11.35 -1.52
N LEU A 34 5.13 11.65 -0.53
CA LEU A 34 5.38 12.72 0.43
C LEU A 34 6.60 12.43 1.30
N LEU A 35 6.79 11.17 1.75
CA LEU A 35 7.98 10.78 2.48
C LEU A 35 9.26 10.86 1.63
N CYS A 36 9.21 10.50 0.34
CA CYS A 36 10.36 10.69 -0.56
C CYS A 36 10.73 12.17 -0.69
N ALA A 37 9.74 13.04 -0.94
CA ALA A 37 9.98 14.48 -1.05
C ALA A 37 10.52 15.08 0.26
N TYR A 38 9.98 14.64 1.40
CA TYR A 38 10.40 15.08 2.73
C TYR A 38 11.86 14.71 3.00
N LEU A 39 12.23 13.43 2.85
CA LEU A 39 13.60 12.97 3.13
C LEU A 39 14.62 13.59 2.16
N LEU A 40 14.29 13.74 0.88
CA LEU A 40 15.14 14.45 -0.08
C LEU A 40 15.30 15.93 0.29
N GLY A 41 14.24 16.58 0.76
CA GLY A 41 14.29 17.97 1.27
C GLY A 41 15.23 18.11 2.48
N GLN A 42 15.27 17.13 3.39
CA GLN A 42 16.22 17.08 4.51
C GLN A 42 17.69 16.99 4.04
N GLU A 43 17.93 16.40 2.86
CA GLU A 43 19.24 16.35 2.20
C GLU A 43 19.55 17.61 1.37
N GLY A 44 18.68 18.62 1.40
CA GLY A 44 18.85 19.88 0.65
C GLY A 44 18.51 19.76 -0.85
N ILE A 45 17.88 18.68 -1.30
CA ILE A 45 17.48 18.45 -2.70
C ILE A 45 16.09 19.05 -2.92
N ARG A 46 15.96 19.92 -3.93
CA ARG A 46 14.68 20.56 -4.26
C ARG A 46 13.75 19.55 -4.93
N CYS A 47 12.60 19.30 -4.31
CA CYS A 47 11.58 18.40 -4.82
C CYS A 47 10.29 19.13 -5.17
N ALA A 48 9.62 18.67 -6.23
CA ALA A 48 8.24 19.01 -6.52
C ALA A 48 7.40 17.74 -6.56
N VAL A 49 6.25 17.75 -5.88
CA VAL A 49 5.28 16.64 -5.89
C VAL A 49 4.13 17.00 -6.83
N ALA A 50 3.85 16.17 -7.82
CA ALA A 50 2.68 16.29 -8.69
C ALA A 50 1.65 15.20 -8.33
N GLU A 51 0.48 15.63 -7.83
CA GLU A 51 -0.63 14.76 -7.45
C GLU A 51 -1.83 14.97 -8.39
N ALA A 52 -2.39 13.88 -8.88
CA ALA A 52 -3.50 13.94 -9.84
C ALA A 52 -4.81 14.45 -9.22
N GLY A 53 -5.03 14.19 -7.96
CA GLY A 53 -6.14 14.67 -7.16
C GLY A 53 -5.67 15.54 -5.99
N THR A 54 -5.98 15.10 -4.77
CA THR A 54 -5.50 15.72 -3.52
C THR A 54 -4.49 14.79 -2.83
N ILE A 55 -3.55 15.39 -2.08
CA ILE A 55 -2.58 14.59 -1.32
C ILE A 55 -3.29 13.64 -0.36
N ALA A 56 -2.69 12.48 -0.15
CA ALA A 56 -3.23 11.39 0.64
C ALA A 56 -4.64 10.90 0.23
N GLY A 57 -5.25 11.45 -0.83
CA GLY A 57 -6.62 11.16 -1.27
C GLY A 57 -6.84 9.75 -1.86
N GLY A 58 -5.77 9.02 -2.15
CA GLY A 58 -5.82 7.62 -2.60
C GLY A 58 -5.88 6.61 -1.45
N VAL A 59 -5.15 5.51 -1.61
CA VAL A 59 -5.11 4.37 -0.65
C VAL A 59 -4.70 4.78 0.76
N THR A 60 -3.90 5.83 0.91
CA THR A 60 -3.41 6.32 2.20
C THR A 60 -4.53 6.65 3.19
N GLN A 61 -5.59 7.30 2.76
CA GLN A 61 -6.73 7.64 3.63
C GLN A 61 -7.63 6.45 3.96
N TYR A 62 -7.41 5.29 3.34
CA TYR A 62 -8.22 4.07 3.53
C TYR A 62 -7.44 2.94 4.22
N THR A 63 -6.26 3.24 4.74
CA THR A 63 -5.44 2.28 5.48
C THR A 63 -6.02 1.97 6.86
N THR A 64 -5.63 0.83 7.46
CA THR A 64 -5.81 0.60 8.90
C THR A 64 -4.67 1.19 9.72
N ALA A 65 -3.64 1.75 9.09
CA ALA A 65 -2.54 2.52 9.68
C ALA A 65 -1.77 1.80 10.81
N LYS A 66 -1.49 0.51 10.62
CA LYS A 66 -0.56 -0.25 11.45
C LYS A 66 0.87 0.04 11.00
N LEU A 67 1.74 0.37 11.92
CA LEU A 67 3.18 0.51 11.73
C LEU A 67 3.85 -0.76 12.26
N THR A 68 4.13 -1.69 11.39
CA THR A 68 4.65 -3.01 11.78
C THR A 68 5.49 -3.62 10.67
N PHE A 69 6.50 -4.38 11.04
CA PHE A 69 7.23 -5.29 10.17
C PHE A 69 6.75 -6.74 10.28
N GLN A 70 5.67 -6.99 11.01
CA GLN A 70 4.91 -8.24 10.96
C GLN A 70 4.08 -8.24 9.67
N HIS A 71 4.54 -8.93 8.63
CA HIS A 71 3.98 -8.91 7.27
C HIS A 71 3.36 -10.26 6.88
N GLY A 72 2.52 -10.82 7.76
CA GLY A 72 1.97 -12.17 7.57
C GLY A 72 3.04 -13.25 7.73
N LEU A 73 2.91 -14.36 7.02
CA LEU A 73 3.86 -15.47 7.02
C LEU A 73 4.98 -15.26 5.98
N ILE A 74 5.64 -14.09 6.00
CA ILE A 74 6.61 -13.77 4.94
C ILE A 74 8.02 -14.25 5.26
N TYR A 75 8.43 -14.31 6.53
CA TYR A 75 9.83 -14.57 6.89
C TYR A 75 10.23 -16.01 6.59
N ARG A 76 9.35 -16.98 6.81
CA ARG A 76 9.57 -18.35 6.40
C ARG A 76 9.75 -18.44 4.88
N GLN A 77 8.87 -17.80 4.12
CA GLN A 77 8.96 -17.80 2.65
C GLN A 77 10.25 -17.14 2.14
N LEU A 78 10.67 -16.03 2.75
CA LEU A 78 11.90 -15.35 2.36
C LEU A 78 13.13 -16.16 2.72
N LEU A 79 13.15 -16.79 3.90
CA LEU A 79 14.25 -17.63 4.34
C LEU A 79 14.45 -18.83 3.37
N ASP A 80 13.37 -19.49 2.97
CA ASP A 80 13.41 -20.64 2.05
C ASP A 80 13.85 -20.24 0.63
N ARG A 81 13.41 -19.05 0.15
CA ARG A 81 13.67 -18.64 -1.23
C ARG A 81 14.97 -17.88 -1.42
N LEU A 82 15.40 -17.10 -0.45
CA LEU A 82 16.48 -16.14 -0.58
C LEU A 82 17.66 -16.41 0.37
N GLY A 83 17.47 -17.30 1.34
CA GLY A 83 18.43 -17.58 2.41
C GLY A 83 18.43 -16.52 3.52
N PRO A 84 19.15 -16.79 4.62
CA PRO A 84 19.07 -15.98 5.84
C PRO A 84 19.58 -14.54 5.66
N GLU A 85 20.63 -14.32 4.88
CA GLU A 85 21.18 -13.00 4.66
C GLU A 85 20.15 -12.05 4.05
N ARG A 86 19.52 -12.43 2.93
CA ARG A 86 18.56 -11.58 2.23
C ARG A 86 17.21 -11.47 2.96
N ALA A 87 16.78 -12.53 3.64
CA ALA A 87 15.60 -12.48 4.51
C ALA A 87 15.84 -11.51 5.69
N GLY A 88 17.04 -11.53 6.27
CA GLY A 88 17.46 -10.59 7.30
C GLY A 88 17.48 -9.13 6.82
N LEU A 89 17.89 -8.86 5.58
CA LEU A 89 17.81 -7.51 4.99
C LEU A 89 16.36 -7.00 4.89
N TYR A 90 15.39 -7.88 4.57
CA TYR A 90 13.98 -7.49 4.54
C TYR A 90 13.46 -7.12 5.93
N LEU A 91 13.75 -7.95 6.92
CA LEU A 91 13.39 -7.71 8.32
C LEU A 91 13.97 -6.36 8.79
N GLU A 92 15.27 -6.17 8.59
CA GLU A 92 15.98 -4.98 9.07
C GLU A 92 15.53 -3.70 8.37
N ALA A 93 15.29 -3.72 7.04
CA ALA A 93 14.78 -2.57 6.31
C ALA A 93 13.43 -2.09 6.85
N ASN A 94 12.51 -3.02 7.17
CA ASN A 94 11.20 -2.68 7.71
C ASN A 94 11.25 -2.32 9.20
N ARG A 95 12.17 -2.93 9.99
CA ARG A 95 12.43 -2.52 11.37
C ARG A 95 12.94 -1.08 11.43
N GLN A 96 13.91 -0.73 10.59
CA GLN A 96 14.42 0.65 10.49
C GLN A 96 13.36 1.63 9.98
N ALA A 97 12.45 1.19 9.13
CA ALA A 97 11.32 2.01 8.71
C ALA A 97 10.38 2.33 9.89
N LEU A 98 10.12 1.37 10.77
CA LEU A 98 9.34 1.59 11.99
C LEU A 98 10.05 2.57 12.94
N GLU A 99 11.36 2.43 13.15
CA GLU A 99 12.15 3.37 13.97
C GLU A 99 12.09 4.79 13.40
N ALA A 100 12.23 4.96 12.09
CA ALA A 100 12.11 6.27 11.46
C ALA A 100 10.73 6.92 11.67
N TYR A 101 9.65 6.14 11.65
CA TYR A 101 8.33 6.65 12.05
C TYR A 101 8.30 7.06 13.52
N ARG A 102 8.87 6.26 14.42
CA ARG A 102 8.93 6.58 15.86
C ARG A 102 9.65 7.90 16.12
N GLU A 103 10.78 8.13 15.45
CA GLU A 103 11.54 9.38 15.53
C GLU A 103 10.70 10.57 15.03
N LEU A 104 10.09 10.48 13.85
CA LEU A 104 9.27 11.56 13.30
C LEU A 104 8.02 11.84 14.14
N CYS A 105 7.32 10.80 14.56
CA CYS A 105 6.13 10.91 15.41
C CYS A 105 6.43 11.43 16.81
N GLY A 106 7.66 11.42 17.25
CA GLY A 106 8.09 12.06 18.50
C GLY A 106 7.93 13.58 18.52
N SER A 107 7.91 14.21 17.33
CA SER A 107 7.71 15.66 17.17
C SER A 107 6.37 16.03 16.48
N ILE A 108 5.64 15.06 15.95
CA ILE A 108 4.38 15.24 15.24
C ILE A 108 3.24 14.65 16.07
N ASP A 109 2.25 15.47 16.44
CA ASP A 109 1.04 14.99 17.11
C ASP A 109 0.13 14.27 16.10
N CYS A 110 0.30 12.95 16.02
CA CYS A 110 -0.41 12.07 15.09
C CYS A 110 -1.00 10.82 15.75
N ASP A 111 -1.39 10.91 17.00
CA ASP A 111 -1.96 9.80 17.79
C ASP A 111 -1.08 8.53 17.73
N PHE A 112 0.24 8.71 17.71
CA PHE A 112 1.18 7.58 17.71
C PHE A 112 1.12 6.85 19.05
N THR A 113 0.92 5.54 18.98
CA THR A 113 0.99 4.65 20.16
C THR A 113 1.81 3.42 19.86
N GLU A 114 2.64 3.00 20.81
CA GLU A 114 3.27 1.68 20.76
C GLU A 114 2.23 0.61 21.08
N GLU A 115 2.23 -0.45 20.27
CA GLU A 115 1.31 -1.58 20.41
C GLU A 115 2.02 -2.87 20.02
N ASP A 116 1.73 -3.95 20.70
CA ASP A 116 2.16 -5.26 20.23
C ASP A 116 1.33 -5.70 19.00
N SER A 117 1.95 -6.37 18.05
CA SER A 117 1.25 -6.95 16.89
C SER A 117 1.23 -8.48 17.00
N PHE A 118 0.09 -9.07 16.72
CA PHE A 118 -0.13 -10.52 16.82
C PHE A 118 -0.54 -11.08 15.46
N LEU A 119 0.24 -12.04 14.96
CA LEU A 119 -0.13 -12.86 13.84
C LEU A 119 -0.77 -14.14 14.36
N PHE A 120 -2.07 -14.30 14.23
CA PHE A 120 -2.79 -15.43 14.80
C PHE A 120 -3.33 -16.39 13.73
N SER A 121 -3.58 -17.63 14.12
CA SER A 121 -4.32 -18.60 13.33
C SER A 121 -5.51 -19.15 14.11
N VAL A 122 -6.61 -19.40 13.41
CA VAL A 122 -7.79 -20.06 13.99
C VAL A 122 -7.57 -21.58 14.11
N SER A 123 -6.79 -22.19 13.21
CA SER A 123 -6.73 -23.66 13.11
C SER A 123 -5.36 -24.26 12.82
N ASP A 124 -4.38 -23.47 12.39
CA ASP A 124 -3.09 -23.94 11.89
C ASP A 124 -1.93 -23.42 12.73
N ARG A 125 -1.65 -24.14 13.84
CA ARG A 125 -0.55 -23.84 14.74
C ARG A 125 0.81 -24.10 14.08
N ASP A 126 0.94 -25.13 13.26
CA ASP A 126 2.20 -25.54 12.67
C ASP A 126 2.79 -24.44 11.79
N ARG A 127 1.95 -23.75 11.00
CA ARG A 127 2.39 -22.61 10.19
C ARG A 127 2.91 -21.44 11.01
N LEU A 128 2.32 -21.18 12.18
CA LEU A 128 2.82 -20.17 13.09
C LEU A 128 4.18 -20.56 13.67
N GLU A 129 4.35 -21.83 14.07
CA GLU A 129 5.61 -22.34 14.62
C GLU A 129 6.75 -22.34 13.56
N GLU A 130 6.43 -22.61 12.28
CA GLU A 130 7.38 -22.48 11.17
C GLU A 130 7.83 -21.01 10.99
N GLU A 131 6.91 -20.06 10.99
CA GLU A 131 7.22 -18.62 10.89
C GLU A 131 8.00 -18.11 12.10
N LEU A 132 7.62 -18.52 13.33
CA LEU A 132 8.35 -18.21 14.55
C LEU A 132 9.79 -18.72 14.50
N SER A 133 9.97 -19.97 14.04
CA SER A 133 11.30 -20.56 13.86
C SER A 133 12.14 -19.78 12.85
N ALA A 134 11.54 -19.29 11.77
CA ALA A 134 12.22 -18.45 10.80
C ALA A 134 12.64 -17.08 11.41
N LEU A 135 11.78 -16.45 12.19
CA LEU A 135 12.09 -15.19 12.87
C LEU A 135 13.24 -15.34 13.87
N ILE A 136 13.23 -16.42 14.65
CA ILE A 136 14.31 -16.76 15.59
C ILE A 136 15.63 -17.00 14.83
N ALA A 137 15.58 -17.71 13.70
CA ALA A 137 16.76 -17.95 12.86
C ALA A 137 17.32 -16.65 12.25
N LEU A 138 16.47 -15.62 12.05
CA LEU A 138 16.86 -14.29 11.61
C LEU A 138 17.29 -13.36 12.76
N GLY A 139 17.32 -13.87 14.01
CA GLY A 139 17.75 -13.12 15.19
C GLY A 139 16.67 -12.20 15.79
N TYR A 140 15.40 -12.34 15.38
CA TYR A 140 14.31 -11.57 15.96
C TYR A 140 13.62 -12.36 17.09
N PRO A 141 13.52 -11.81 18.32
CA PRO A 141 12.99 -12.50 19.49
C PRO A 141 11.45 -12.46 19.55
N ALA A 142 10.78 -12.98 18.52
CA ALA A 142 9.33 -13.15 18.55
C ALA A 142 8.94 -14.23 19.56
N GLU A 143 7.73 -14.10 20.11
CA GLU A 143 7.22 -15.00 21.14
C GLU A 143 5.94 -15.69 20.66
N PHE A 144 5.72 -16.95 21.07
CA PHE A 144 4.43 -17.60 20.88
C PHE A 144 3.46 -17.16 21.99
N ALA A 145 2.24 -16.79 21.59
CA ALA A 145 1.19 -16.33 22.51
C ALA A 145 -0.08 -17.18 22.33
N GLU A 146 -0.79 -17.39 23.44
CA GLU A 146 -2.07 -18.08 23.51
C GLU A 146 -3.07 -17.22 24.28
N GLY A 147 -4.37 -17.55 24.18
CA GLY A 147 -5.41 -16.85 24.95
C GLY A 147 -5.58 -15.38 24.55
N LEU A 148 -5.63 -15.10 23.25
CA LEU A 148 -5.83 -13.74 22.74
C LEU A 148 -7.22 -13.18 23.15
N PRO A 149 -7.34 -11.86 23.40
CA PRO A 149 -8.59 -11.21 23.76
C PRO A 149 -9.51 -11.03 22.52
N LEU A 150 -9.54 -12.01 21.63
CA LEU A 150 -10.40 -12.04 20.46
C LEU A 150 -11.70 -12.80 20.74
N PRO A 151 -12.81 -12.48 20.09
CA PRO A 151 -14.10 -13.15 20.32
C PRO A 151 -14.21 -14.51 19.63
N ILE A 152 -13.10 -15.06 19.17
CA ILE A 152 -12.99 -16.35 18.47
C ILE A 152 -11.85 -17.17 19.09
N ASP A 153 -11.98 -18.48 19.05
CA ASP A 153 -10.91 -19.39 19.44
C ASP A 153 -9.78 -19.33 18.44
N THR A 154 -8.54 -19.37 18.94
CA THR A 154 -7.33 -19.36 18.12
C THR A 154 -6.43 -20.53 18.47
N ALA A 155 -5.73 -21.08 17.47
CA ALA A 155 -4.71 -22.10 17.67
C ALA A 155 -3.41 -21.55 18.28
N GLY A 156 -3.31 -20.22 18.35
CA GLY A 156 -2.18 -19.45 18.88
C GLY A 156 -1.86 -18.22 18.04
N ALA A 157 -0.80 -17.54 18.42
CA ALA A 157 -0.28 -16.38 17.71
C ALA A 157 1.23 -16.23 17.85
N ILE A 158 1.84 -15.49 16.93
CA ILE A 158 3.18 -14.94 17.07
C ILE A 158 3.05 -13.50 17.52
N LYS A 159 3.66 -13.15 18.65
CA LYS A 159 3.73 -11.80 19.17
C LYS A 159 4.97 -11.08 18.65
N PHE A 160 4.76 -9.91 18.07
CA PHE A 160 5.78 -8.95 17.68
C PHE A 160 5.69 -7.76 18.64
N PRO A 161 6.58 -7.67 19.65
CA PRO A 161 6.57 -6.56 20.59
C PRO A 161 7.02 -5.26 19.93
N HIS A 162 6.65 -4.13 20.57
CA HIS A 162 7.10 -2.80 20.18
C HIS A 162 6.82 -2.40 18.72
N GLN A 163 5.69 -2.84 18.20
CA GLN A 163 5.14 -2.29 16.96
C GLN A 163 4.42 -0.97 17.27
N ALA A 164 3.72 -0.37 16.32
CA ALA A 164 3.03 0.87 16.57
C ALA A 164 1.80 1.06 15.67
N GLN A 165 1.04 2.08 16.00
CA GLN A 165 -0.06 2.60 15.20
C GLN A 165 -0.15 4.11 15.32
N PHE A 166 -0.80 4.76 14.35
CA PHE A 166 -0.90 6.22 14.32
C PHE A 166 -2.10 6.70 13.50
N HIS A 167 -2.29 8.02 13.43
CA HIS A 167 -3.26 8.66 12.55
C HIS A 167 -2.55 9.15 11.27
N PRO A 168 -2.72 8.48 10.12
CA PRO A 168 -1.88 8.70 8.94
C PRO A 168 -2.07 10.08 8.30
N LEU A 169 -3.28 10.66 8.38
CA LEU A 169 -3.52 11.99 7.80
C LEU A 169 -3.01 13.13 8.69
N LYS A 170 -3.05 13.00 10.03
CA LYS A 170 -2.37 13.97 10.92
C LYS A 170 -0.87 13.98 10.66
N PHE A 171 -0.26 12.80 10.57
CA PHE A 171 1.15 12.68 10.24
C PHE A 171 1.50 13.32 8.90
N LEU A 172 0.77 12.99 7.83
CA LEU A 172 1.05 13.54 6.51
C LEU A 172 0.72 15.02 6.39
N SER A 173 -0.24 15.53 7.14
CA SER A 173 -0.50 16.96 7.19
C SER A 173 0.73 17.73 7.63
N ALA A 174 1.39 17.28 8.72
CA ALA A 174 2.62 17.90 9.20
C ALA A 174 3.80 17.71 8.22
N ILE A 175 3.96 16.51 7.65
CA ILE A 175 5.02 16.23 6.66
C ILE A 175 4.90 17.13 5.42
N ALA A 176 3.68 17.45 5.01
CA ALA A 176 3.43 18.20 3.78
C ALA A 176 3.60 19.72 3.91
N GLU A 177 3.67 20.28 5.12
CA GLU A 177 3.67 21.74 5.34
C GLU A 177 4.77 22.47 4.59
N ASP A 178 5.98 21.92 4.56
CA ASP A 178 7.16 22.52 3.93
C ASP A 178 7.46 21.98 2.53
N LEU A 179 6.57 21.17 1.96
CA LEU A 179 6.80 20.59 0.64
C LEU A 179 6.23 21.47 -0.48
N THR A 180 6.92 21.46 -1.62
CA THR A 180 6.38 22.02 -2.87
C THR A 180 5.48 20.98 -3.51
N VAL A 181 4.17 21.18 -3.43
CA VAL A 181 3.15 20.25 -3.93
C VAL A 181 2.24 20.95 -4.94
N TYR A 182 1.86 20.23 -5.98
CA TYR A 182 0.85 20.63 -6.97
C TYR A 182 -0.25 19.56 -6.99
N GLU A 183 -1.42 19.90 -6.43
CA GLU A 183 -2.64 19.08 -6.51
C GLU A 183 -3.36 19.29 -7.85
N ASN A 184 -4.32 18.40 -8.17
CA ASN A 184 -5.06 18.46 -9.43
C ASN A 184 -4.14 18.62 -10.65
N THR A 185 -2.96 17.98 -10.58
CA THR A 185 -1.89 18.08 -11.56
C THR A 185 -1.51 16.68 -12.08
N PRO A 186 -2.37 16.04 -12.87
CA PRO A 186 -2.10 14.71 -13.39
C PRO A 186 -0.94 14.74 -14.38
N VAL A 187 0.06 13.92 -14.11
CA VAL A 187 1.17 13.66 -15.05
C VAL A 187 0.66 12.77 -16.18
N ARG A 188 0.72 13.25 -17.41
CA ARG A 188 0.22 12.57 -18.61
C ARG A 188 1.30 11.75 -19.31
N SER A 189 2.54 12.20 -19.26
CA SER A 189 3.65 11.49 -19.86
C SER A 189 4.97 11.81 -19.17
N LEU A 190 5.89 10.84 -19.24
CA LEU A 190 7.26 10.97 -18.76
C LEU A 190 8.22 10.99 -19.95
N SER A 191 9.23 11.84 -19.88
CA SER A 191 10.33 11.96 -20.84
C SER A 191 11.68 11.81 -20.12
N LYS A 192 12.77 11.97 -20.84
CA LYS A 192 14.11 11.94 -20.24
C LYS A 192 14.35 13.13 -19.30
N ASP A 193 13.75 14.27 -19.60
CA ASP A 193 14.07 15.55 -18.96
C ASP A 193 12.91 16.04 -18.07
N GLY A 194 11.95 15.17 -17.73
CA GLY A 194 10.81 15.55 -16.87
C GLY A 194 9.48 14.98 -17.31
N ALA A 195 8.38 15.64 -16.93
CA ALA A 195 7.01 15.20 -17.13
C ALA A 195 6.14 16.29 -17.77
N ALA A 196 5.14 15.86 -18.57
CA ALA A 196 4.10 16.74 -19.07
C ALA A 196 2.82 16.56 -18.26
N THR A 197 2.19 17.68 -17.91
CA THR A 197 0.88 17.78 -17.25
C THR A 197 -0.14 18.45 -18.18
N ASP A 198 -1.37 18.67 -17.70
CA ASP A 198 -2.39 19.37 -18.48
C ASP A 198 -2.10 20.90 -18.60
N HIS A 199 -1.29 21.48 -17.70
CA HIS A 199 -1.11 22.93 -17.59
C HIS A 199 0.35 23.39 -17.61
N GLY A 200 1.28 22.52 -17.99
CA GLY A 200 2.70 22.83 -18.08
C GLY A 200 3.59 21.61 -18.02
N LYS A 201 4.89 21.84 -18.05
CA LYS A 201 5.91 20.81 -17.90
C LYS A 201 6.68 20.98 -16.61
N ILE A 202 7.07 19.86 -16.01
CA ILE A 202 7.98 19.81 -14.88
C ILE A 202 9.28 19.23 -15.37
N TYR A 203 10.31 20.07 -15.47
CA TYR A 203 11.68 19.62 -15.81
C TYR A 203 12.35 19.17 -14.52
N ALA A 204 12.94 17.97 -14.56
CA ALA A 204 13.62 17.39 -13.41
C ALA A 204 14.78 16.50 -13.86
N GLU A 205 15.85 16.48 -13.06
CA GLU A 205 17.00 15.59 -13.28
C GLU A 205 16.63 14.14 -12.96
N ASP A 206 15.95 13.93 -11.82
CA ASP A 206 15.46 12.64 -11.36
C ASP A 206 13.95 12.65 -11.16
N MET A 207 13.31 11.50 -11.33
CA MET A 207 11.88 11.32 -11.17
C MET A 207 11.55 10.07 -10.36
N ILE A 208 10.58 10.17 -9.44
CA ILE A 208 10.07 9.05 -8.65
C ILE A 208 8.59 8.84 -8.99
N VAL A 209 8.23 7.64 -9.43
CA VAL A 209 6.83 7.21 -9.64
C VAL A 209 6.33 6.49 -8.38
N ALA A 210 5.49 7.18 -7.60
CA ALA A 210 4.90 6.71 -6.34
C ALA A 210 3.37 6.67 -6.43
N THR A 211 2.83 6.29 -7.57
CA THR A 211 1.40 6.35 -7.93
C THR A 211 0.61 5.10 -7.58
N HIS A 212 0.99 4.36 -6.54
CA HIS A 212 0.42 3.08 -6.12
C HIS A 212 0.64 1.98 -7.19
N PHE A 213 -0.06 2.02 -8.31
CA PHE A 213 0.23 1.24 -9.50
C PHE A 213 0.86 2.16 -10.56
N PRO A 214 2.06 1.83 -11.13
CA PRO A 214 2.71 2.67 -12.12
C PRO A 214 1.87 2.78 -13.41
N PHE A 215 1.52 4.00 -13.79
CA PHE A 215 0.68 4.27 -14.96
C PHE A 215 1.45 4.25 -16.29
N TRP A 216 2.78 4.40 -16.24
CA TRP A 216 3.63 4.49 -17.44
C TRP A 216 4.11 3.11 -17.89
N ASN A 217 3.40 2.54 -18.88
CA ASN A 217 3.61 1.16 -19.32
C ASN A 217 4.73 0.93 -20.35
N ARG A 218 5.40 2.00 -20.81
CA ARG A 218 6.41 1.90 -21.89
C ARG A 218 7.67 1.13 -21.47
N ARG A 219 7.93 1.00 -20.19
CA ARG A 219 9.11 0.34 -19.60
C ARG A 219 8.73 -0.41 -18.33
N GLY A 220 9.61 -1.28 -17.85
CA GLY A 220 9.51 -1.95 -16.56
C GLY A 220 8.52 -3.10 -16.50
N SER A 221 7.56 -3.20 -17.42
CA SER A 221 6.55 -4.28 -17.50
C SER A 221 5.76 -4.49 -16.20
N TYR A 222 5.39 -3.40 -15.50
CA TYR A 222 4.70 -3.48 -14.22
C TYR A 222 3.33 -4.15 -14.33
N PHE A 223 2.67 -4.08 -15.48
CA PHE A 223 1.43 -4.80 -15.76
C PHE A 223 1.57 -6.34 -15.69
N LEU A 224 2.78 -6.90 -15.78
CA LEU A 224 3.05 -8.32 -15.54
C LEU A 224 3.46 -8.59 -14.09
N LYS A 225 4.08 -7.60 -13.43
CA LYS A 225 4.68 -7.72 -12.10
C LYS A 225 3.69 -7.50 -10.96
N LEU A 226 2.56 -6.87 -11.24
CA LEU A 226 1.63 -6.37 -10.22
C LEU A 226 0.21 -6.86 -10.50
N TYR A 227 -0.53 -7.06 -9.42
CA TYR A 227 -1.99 -7.22 -9.42
C TYR A 227 -2.57 -6.51 -8.22
N GLN A 228 -3.89 -6.37 -8.12
CA GLN A 228 -4.48 -5.65 -7.01
C GLN A 228 -5.51 -6.50 -6.26
N GLN A 229 -5.59 -6.26 -4.95
CA GLN A 229 -6.55 -6.88 -4.04
C GLN A 229 -7.38 -5.81 -3.35
N ARG A 230 -8.66 -6.09 -3.16
CA ARG A 230 -9.56 -5.31 -2.32
C ARG A 230 -9.49 -5.82 -0.90
N SER A 231 -9.62 -4.91 0.07
CA SER A 231 -9.80 -5.20 1.49
C SER A 231 -10.86 -4.26 2.04
N TYR A 232 -11.64 -4.72 3.02
CA TYR A 232 -12.77 -4.00 3.58
C TYR A 232 -12.56 -3.76 5.06
N VAL A 233 -13.10 -2.66 5.57
CA VAL A 233 -12.98 -2.27 6.97
C VAL A 233 -14.32 -1.74 7.48
N LEU A 234 -14.68 -2.13 8.71
CA LEU A 234 -15.71 -1.52 9.53
C LEU A 234 -15.06 -0.81 10.71
N ALA A 235 -15.51 0.40 11.02
CA ALA A 235 -15.25 1.04 12.31
C ALA A 235 -16.46 0.83 13.21
N LEU A 236 -16.25 0.14 14.33
CA LEU A 236 -17.28 -0.22 15.28
C LEU A 236 -17.18 0.66 16.53
N GLU A 237 -18.30 1.26 16.95
CA GLU A 237 -18.49 1.88 18.26
C GLU A 237 -19.09 0.87 19.23
N ASN A 238 -18.86 1.06 20.53
CA ASN A 238 -19.34 0.20 21.61
C ASN A 238 -18.79 -1.25 21.55
N ALA A 239 -17.77 -1.53 20.74
CA ALA A 239 -17.04 -2.78 20.83
C ALA A 239 -16.02 -2.70 21.97
N PRO A 240 -15.73 -3.82 22.68
CA PRO A 240 -14.68 -3.85 23.69
C PRO A 240 -13.33 -3.42 23.11
N PRO A 241 -12.57 -2.56 23.79
CA PRO A 241 -11.25 -2.17 23.34
C PRO A 241 -10.29 -3.37 23.36
N LEU A 242 -9.53 -3.53 22.29
CA LEU A 242 -8.46 -4.52 22.22
C LEU A 242 -7.12 -3.80 22.40
N GLY A 243 -6.29 -4.26 23.33
CA GLY A 243 -4.89 -3.90 23.40
C GLY A 243 -4.12 -4.67 22.33
N GLY A 244 -3.34 -3.95 21.50
CA GLY A 244 -2.59 -4.55 20.42
C GLY A 244 -3.31 -4.57 19.07
N MET A 245 -2.57 -5.06 18.07
CA MET A 245 -3.00 -5.18 16.68
C MET A 245 -3.00 -6.66 16.28
N TYR A 246 -4.07 -7.13 15.69
CA TYR A 246 -4.22 -8.55 15.36
C TYR A 246 -4.43 -8.72 13.86
N LEU A 247 -3.79 -9.76 13.31
CA LEU A 247 -3.94 -10.17 11.92
C LEU A 247 -4.01 -11.70 11.86
N GLU A 248 -5.01 -12.23 11.18
CA GLU A 248 -5.07 -13.65 10.88
C GLU A 248 -4.05 -14.01 9.78
N GLU A 249 -3.40 -15.17 9.90
CA GLU A 249 -2.32 -15.62 9.01
C GLU A 249 -2.80 -15.93 7.58
N ARG A 250 -4.08 -16.23 7.40
CA ARG A 250 -4.67 -16.48 6.09
C ARG A 250 -4.81 -15.20 5.28
N GLU A 251 -4.59 -15.31 4.00
CA GLU A 251 -4.76 -14.19 3.08
C GLU A 251 -6.22 -13.73 3.05
N ASN A 252 -6.42 -12.40 3.09
CA ASN A 252 -7.74 -11.74 3.05
C ASN A 252 -8.66 -12.00 4.26
N SER A 253 -8.12 -12.49 5.35
CA SER A 253 -8.84 -12.80 6.58
C SER A 253 -8.93 -11.62 7.55
N LEU A 254 -9.33 -11.93 8.79
CA LEU A 254 -9.66 -10.92 9.80
C LEU A 254 -8.43 -10.13 10.28
N SER A 255 -8.63 -8.86 10.53
CA SER A 255 -7.68 -8.03 11.25
C SER A 255 -8.40 -7.10 12.22
N PHE A 256 -7.78 -6.85 13.38
CA PHE A 256 -8.35 -6.03 14.43
C PHE A 256 -7.33 -5.01 14.91
N ARG A 257 -7.80 -3.81 15.23
CA ARG A 257 -7.03 -2.78 15.94
C ARG A 257 -7.98 -1.77 16.55
N SER A 258 -7.62 -1.22 17.70
CA SER A 258 -8.39 -0.14 18.35
C SER A 258 -7.79 1.24 18.01
N HIS A 259 -8.65 2.24 17.85
CA HIS A 259 -8.26 3.64 17.69
C HIS A 259 -9.38 4.58 18.19
N GLY A 260 -9.05 5.50 19.10
CA GLY A 260 -10.00 6.50 19.57
C GLY A 260 -11.28 5.90 20.18
N GLY A 261 -11.18 4.79 20.91
CA GLY A 261 -12.31 4.07 21.50
C GLY A 261 -13.17 3.28 20.51
N ARG A 262 -12.72 3.13 19.27
CA ARG A 262 -13.39 2.35 18.22
C ARG A 262 -12.58 1.12 17.86
N LEU A 263 -13.25 0.05 17.47
CA LEU A 263 -12.61 -1.14 16.91
C LEU A 263 -12.65 -1.07 15.37
N LEU A 264 -11.50 -1.18 14.74
CA LEU A 264 -11.36 -1.34 13.30
C LEU A 264 -11.30 -2.84 12.99
N LEU A 265 -12.34 -3.36 12.39
CA LEU A 265 -12.47 -4.73 11.93
C LEU A 265 -12.23 -4.78 10.41
N GLY A 266 -11.13 -5.38 9.99
CA GLY A 266 -10.77 -5.56 8.59
C GLY A 266 -10.94 -7.00 8.13
N GLY A 267 -11.12 -7.21 6.82
CA GLY A 267 -11.25 -8.55 6.21
C GLY A 267 -12.01 -8.52 4.89
N GLY A 268 -12.70 -9.62 4.59
CA GLY A 268 -13.57 -9.77 3.41
C GLY A 268 -12.87 -9.54 2.07
N GLY A 269 -11.54 -9.66 2.05
CA GLY A 269 -10.71 -9.29 0.92
C GLY A 269 -10.82 -10.27 -0.26
N HIS A 270 -10.49 -9.77 -1.46
CA HIS A 270 -10.44 -10.56 -2.68
C HIS A 270 -9.59 -9.87 -3.76
N ARG A 271 -9.14 -10.61 -4.76
CA ARG A 271 -8.51 -10.01 -5.93
C ARG A 271 -9.52 -9.08 -6.63
N THR A 272 -9.10 -7.87 -6.99
CA THR A 272 -9.95 -6.90 -7.68
C THR A 272 -10.55 -7.49 -8.96
N GLY A 273 -11.85 -7.30 -9.17
CA GLY A 273 -12.59 -7.88 -10.28
C GLY A 273 -12.98 -9.35 -10.11
N PHE A 274 -12.79 -9.93 -8.93
CA PHE A 274 -13.25 -11.26 -8.57
C PHE A 274 -14.29 -11.18 -7.44
N PRO A 275 -15.14 -12.20 -7.25
CA PRO A 275 -16.04 -12.27 -6.11
C PRO A 275 -15.29 -12.35 -4.79
N GLY A 276 -15.87 -11.79 -3.72
CA GLY A 276 -15.35 -11.87 -2.35
C GLY A 276 -16.41 -11.54 -1.31
N GLY A 277 -16.06 -11.70 -0.02
CA GLY A 277 -16.98 -11.49 1.11
C GLY A 277 -17.39 -10.03 1.30
N GLY A 278 -16.44 -9.13 1.16
CA GLY A 278 -16.66 -7.68 1.29
C GLY A 278 -17.15 -7.26 2.67
N TRP A 279 -17.94 -6.18 2.73
CA TRP A 279 -18.49 -5.70 4.01
C TRP A 279 -19.49 -6.67 4.63
N ARG A 280 -20.24 -7.43 3.83
CA ARG A 280 -21.23 -8.36 4.36
C ARG A 280 -20.60 -9.40 5.30
N GLU A 281 -19.48 -9.96 4.93
CA GLU A 281 -18.75 -10.91 5.77
C GLU A 281 -18.36 -10.28 7.12
N LEU A 282 -17.91 -9.03 7.10
CA LEU A 282 -17.53 -8.29 8.31
C LEU A 282 -18.76 -7.89 9.16
N GLU A 283 -19.87 -7.50 8.52
CA GLU A 283 -21.14 -7.17 9.19
C GLU A 283 -21.73 -8.41 9.88
N ASP A 284 -21.71 -9.57 9.21
CA ASP A 284 -22.15 -10.85 9.78
C ASP A 284 -21.25 -11.26 10.97
N PHE A 285 -19.93 -11.09 10.85
CA PHE A 285 -19.00 -11.32 11.96
C PHE A 285 -19.26 -10.37 13.13
N ALA A 286 -19.39 -9.08 12.87
CA ALA A 286 -19.63 -8.07 13.90
C ALA A 286 -20.95 -8.33 14.63
N HIS A 287 -22.02 -8.66 13.91
CA HIS A 287 -23.30 -8.99 14.50
C HIS A 287 -23.23 -10.21 15.43
N THR A 288 -22.45 -11.22 15.03
CA THR A 288 -22.33 -12.46 15.82
C THR A 288 -21.48 -12.27 17.08
N HIS A 289 -20.38 -11.54 16.98
CA HIS A 289 -19.35 -11.50 18.03
C HIS A 289 -19.33 -10.20 18.84
N TYR A 290 -19.94 -9.14 18.34
CA TYR A 290 -20.05 -7.82 18.98
C TYR A 290 -21.50 -7.31 18.91
N PRO A 291 -22.47 -8.00 19.53
CA PRO A 291 -23.90 -7.70 19.37
C PRO A 291 -24.31 -6.29 19.84
N ASP A 292 -23.54 -5.71 20.77
CA ASP A 292 -23.78 -4.35 21.29
C ASP A 292 -23.08 -3.26 20.47
N ALA A 293 -22.25 -3.65 19.49
CA ALA A 293 -21.53 -2.70 18.65
C ALA A 293 -22.41 -2.15 17.53
N SER A 294 -22.11 -0.93 17.12
CA SER A 294 -22.74 -0.30 15.95
C SER A 294 -21.69 0.12 14.94
N VAL A 295 -22.00 0.01 13.65
CA VAL A 295 -21.12 0.44 12.57
C VAL A 295 -21.18 1.96 12.44
N LEU A 296 -20.10 2.64 12.82
CA LEU A 296 -19.94 4.09 12.64
C LEU A 296 -19.77 4.44 11.15
N CYS A 297 -18.83 3.79 10.51
CA CYS A 297 -18.54 3.95 9.08
C CYS A 297 -17.85 2.71 8.52
N ARG A 298 -17.82 2.64 7.20
CA ARG A 298 -17.15 1.56 6.46
C ARG A 298 -16.43 2.09 5.24
N TRP A 299 -15.33 1.46 4.90
CA TRP A 299 -14.57 1.78 3.69
C TRP A 299 -13.90 0.54 3.12
N ALA A 300 -13.42 0.68 1.90
CA ALA A 300 -12.60 -0.33 1.25
C ALA A 300 -11.31 0.29 0.74
N THR A 301 -10.26 -0.49 0.73
CA THR A 301 -8.96 -0.11 0.18
C THR A 301 -8.56 -1.06 -0.94
N GLN A 302 -7.61 -0.65 -1.76
CA GLN A 302 -7.05 -1.47 -2.81
C GLN A 302 -5.54 -1.55 -2.63
N ASP A 303 -5.01 -2.76 -2.56
CA ASP A 303 -3.60 -2.99 -2.31
C ASP A 303 -2.90 -3.48 -3.56
N CYS A 304 -1.76 -2.88 -3.88
CA CYS A 304 -0.91 -3.28 -5.00
C CYS A 304 0.03 -4.39 -4.54
N MET A 305 -0.14 -5.58 -5.13
CA MET A 305 0.56 -6.81 -4.78
C MET A 305 1.69 -7.07 -5.78
N SER A 306 2.90 -7.33 -5.28
CA SER A 306 4.02 -7.79 -6.09
C SER A 306 3.95 -9.30 -6.33
N LEU A 307 4.76 -9.81 -7.28
CA LEU A 307 4.78 -11.24 -7.63
C LEU A 307 5.30 -12.14 -6.51
N ASP A 308 6.14 -11.62 -5.66
CA ASP A 308 6.97 -12.39 -4.73
C ASP A 308 6.88 -11.91 -3.28
N GLY A 309 5.93 -11.02 -2.98
CA GLY A 309 5.72 -10.47 -1.63
C GLY A 309 6.71 -9.36 -1.25
N ILE A 310 7.70 -9.03 -2.08
CA ILE A 310 8.66 -7.97 -1.84
C ILE A 310 8.29 -6.74 -2.68
N PRO A 311 8.20 -5.53 -2.12
CA PRO A 311 8.00 -4.30 -2.89
C PRO A 311 8.99 -4.09 -4.03
N TYR A 312 8.60 -3.35 -5.06
CA TYR A 312 9.49 -2.87 -6.10
C TYR A 312 9.90 -1.42 -5.80
N ILE A 313 11.15 -1.24 -5.39
CA ILE A 313 11.72 0.06 -5.02
C ILE A 313 13.08 0.21 -5.70
N GLY A 314 13.30 1.29 -6.44
CA GLY A 314 14.55 1.55 -7.13
C GLY A 314 14.36 2.02 -8.56
N GLN A 315 15.38 1.84 -9.38
CA GLN A 315 15.36 2.26 -10.79
C GLN A 315 14.22 1.58 -11.56
N TYR A 316 13.41 2.37 -12.24
CA TYR A 316 12.19 1.93 -12.93
C TYR A 316 12.42 0.81 -13.95
N SER A 317 13.50 0.95 -14.72
CA SER A 317 13.99 -0.09 -15.64
C SER A 317 15.47 0.15 -15.95
N ALA A 318 16.17 -0.86 -16.45
CA ALA A 318 17.58 -0.74 -16.84
C ALA A 318 17.84 0.34 -17.93
N ARG A 319 16.81 0.80 -18.63
CA ARG A 319 16.89 1.82 -19.69
C ARG A 319 16.45 3.22 -19.27
N THR A 320 16.19 3.43 -18.00
CA THR A 320 15.71 4.70 -17.44
C THR A 320 16.54 5.05 -16.20
N PRO A 321 17.78 5.53 -16.35
CA PRO A 321 18.74 5.69 -15.25
C PRO A 321 18.26 6.65 -14.15
N ASN A 322 17.52 7.68 -14.52
CA ASN A 322 17.01 8.74 -13.64
C ASN A 322 15.48 8.68 -13.41
N LEU A 323 14.87 7.52 -13.65
CA LEU A 323 13.49 7.26 -13.30
C LEU A 323 13.43 6.13 -12.28
N TYR A 324 12.76 6.37 -11.17
CA TYR A 324 12.62 5.44 -10.04
C TYR A 324 11.14 5.11 -9.79
N VAL A 325 10.91 4.07 -9.00
CA VAL A 325 9.57 3.62 -8.64
C VAL A 325 9.52 3.15 -7.19
N ALA A 326 8.36 3.34 -6.58
CA ALA A 326 7.98 2.75 -5.31
C ALA A 326 6.56 2.17 -5.44
N THR A 327 6.42 0.84 -5.43
CA THR A 327 5.14 0.14 -5.68
C THR A 327 5.13 -1.29 -5.17
N GLY A 328 3.96 -1.94 -5.17
CA GLY A 328 3.81 -3.34 -4.81
C GLY A 328 3.99 -3.59 -3.32
N PHE A 329 3.38 -2.78 -2.48
CA PHE A 329 3.57 -2.78 -1.02
C PHE A 329 2.82 -3.89 -0.27
N ASN A 330 2.08 -4.76 -0.96
CA ASN A 330 1.53 -6.01 -0.43
C ASN A 330 0.73 -5.85 0.88
N LYS A 331 -0.13 -4.82 0.99
CA LYS A 331 -0.90 -4.44 2.20
C LYS A 331 -0.07 -3.80 3.34
N TRP A 332 1.26 -3.71 3.19
CA TRP A 332 2.19 -3.17 4.19
C TRP A 332 2.71 -1.79 3.81
N GLY A 333 1.78 -0.95 3.30
CA GLY A 333 2.11 0.35 2.70
C GLY A 333 2.75 1.35 3.64
N MET A 334 2.59 1.22 4.96
CA MET A 334 3.19 2.16 5.92
C MET A 334 4.72 1.97 6.00
N THR A 335 5.19 0.84 6.52
CA THR A 335 6.63 0.58 6.63
C THR A 335 7.31 0.50 5.27
N SER A 336 6.65 -0.08 4.26
CA SER A 336 7.19 -0.11 2.88
C SER A 336 7.36 1.29 2.27
N ALA A 337 6.50 2.25 2.58
CA ALA A 337 6.62 3.63 2.10
C ALA A 337 7.85 4.32 2.71
N MET A 338 8.08 4.17 4.01
CA MET A 338 9.26 4.70 4.67
C MET A 338 10.54 4.02 4.18
N ALA A 339 10.54 2.70 4.04
CA ALA A 339 11.67 1.97 3.46
C ALA A 339 11.97 2.44 2.03
N ALA A 340 10.92 2.67 1.22
CA ALA A 340 11.06 3.21 -0.12
C ALA A 340 11.65 4.62 -0.12
N ALA A 341 11.16 5.49 0.73
CA ALA A 341 11.65 6.86 0.84
C ALA A 341 13.14 6.89 1.21
N ARG A 342 13.58 6.08 2.18
CA ARG A 342 14.98 5.97 2.56
C ARG A 342 15.86 5.43 1.43
N ILE A 343 15.47 4.32 0.80
CA ILE A 343 16.23 3.71 -0.30
C ILE A 343 16.38 4.68 -1.49
N LEU A 344 15.30 5.38 -1.85
CA LEU A 344 15.31 6.30 -2.98
C LEU A 344 16.02 7.61 -2.67
N SER A 345 15.89 8.13 -1.44
CA SER A 345 16.63 9.30 -1.00
C SER A 345 18.13 9.04 -0.99
N ASP A 346 18.59 7.93 -0.40
CA ASP A 346 20.00 7.53 -0.42
C ASP A 346 20.52 7.39 -1.85
N ARG A 347 19.74 6.71 -2.71
CA ARG A 347 20.12 6.51 -4.12
C ARG A 347 20.31 7.82 -4.89
N ILE A 348 19.40 8.77 -4.73
CA ILE A 348 19.43 10.06 -5.42
C ILE A 348 20.50 10.97 -4.83
N SER A 349 20.74 10.90 -3.51
CA SER A 349 21.82 11.63 -2.83
C SER A 349 23.21 11.00 -3.05
N GLY A 350 23.31 9.92 -3.84
CA GLY A 350 24.58 9.24 -4.11
C GLY A 350 25.12 8.42 -2.95
N LYS A 351 24.29 8.05 -1.98
CA LYS A 351 24.63 7.21 -0.83
C LYS A 351 24.34 5.74 -1.14
N ASP A 352 25.17 4.85 -0.60
CA ASP A 352 24.91 3.41 -0.66
C ASP A 352 23.84 3.01 0.37
N ASN A 353 22.88 2.19 -0.10
CA ASN A 353 21.85 1.61 0.77
C ASN A 353 21.91 0.08 0.67
N PRO A 354 22.15 -0.63 1.79
CA PRO A 354 22.35 -2.08 1.78
C PRO A 354 21.11 -2.87 1.36
N TYR A 355 19.94 -2.27 1.45
CA TYR A 355 18.65 -2.91 1.12
C TYR A 355 18.27 -2.78 -0.37
N ALA A 356 18.86 -1.83 -1.10
CA ALA A 356 18.46 -1.47 -2.46
C ALA A 356 18.41 -2.66 -3.43
N SER A 357 19.38 -3.58 -3.33
CA SER A 357 19.43 -4.76 -4.19
C SER A 357 18.27 -5.72 -3.99
N LEU A 358 17.79 -5.87 -2.76
CA LEU A 358 16.65 -6.74 -2.41
C LEU A 358 15.35 -6.25 -3.05
N PHE A 359 15.11 -4.94 -2.98
CA PHE A 359 13.89 -4.32 -3.47
C PHE A 359 13.92 -3.95 -4.95
N SER A 360 15.04 -4.20 -5.63
CA SER A 360 15.26 -3.80 -7.04
C SER A 360 14.14 -4.27 -7.97
N PRO A 361 13.55 -3.37 -8.79
CA PRO A 361 12.57 -3.73 -9.81
C PRO A 361 13.14 -4.64 -10.93
N SER A 362 14.44 -4.73 -11.04
CA SER A 362 15.13 -5.57 -12.05
C SER A 362 15.41 -7.00 -11.58
N ARG A 363 14.96 -7.37 -10.36
CA ARG A 363 15.12 -8.75 -9.86
C ARG A 363 14.33 -9.75 -10.70
N ASN A 364 14.70 -11.03 -10.61
CA ASN A 364 14.06 -12.10 -11.37
C ASN A 364 12.54 -12.16 -11.10
N MET A 365 11.75 -12.22 -12.17
CA MET A 365 10.28 -12.25 -12.13
C MET A 365 9.71 -13.68 -12.29
N LEU A 366 10.54 -14.68 -12.57
CA LEU A 366 10.05 -16.04 -12.85
C LEU A 366 9.55 -16.69 -11.55
N CYS A 367 8.25 -16.66 -11.36
CA CYS A 367 7.57 -17.31 -10.24
C CYS A 367 6.15 -17.74 -10.66
N PRO A 368 5.49 -18.63 -9.90
CA PRO A 368 4.13 -19.11 -10.21
C PRO A 368 3.10 -17.97 -10.39
N GLN A 369 3.21 -16.90 -9.61
CA GLN A 369 2.30 -15.76 -9.68
C GLN A 369 2.36 -15.03 -11.04
N LEU A 370 3.52 -14.97 -11.69
CA LEU A 370 3.65 -14.40 -13.04
C LEU A 370 2.76 -15.14 -14.05
N TRP A 371 2.77 -16.46 -14.00
CA TRP A 371 1.94 -17.30 -14.88
C TRP A 371 0.45 -17.14 -14.58
N SER A 372 0.09 -17.03 -13.30
CA SER A 372 -1.28 -16.74 -12.88
C SER A 372 -1.76 -15.39 -13.44
N ASN A 373 -0.96 -14.34 -13.30
CA ASN A 373 -1.29 -13.01 -13.83
C ASN A 373 -1.40 -13.03 -15.36
N ALA A 374 -0.48 -13.69 -16.06
CA ALA A 374 -0.52 -13.82 -17.51
C ALA A 374 -1.78 -14.56 -18.00
N LYS A 375 -2.14 -15.67 -17.34
CA LYS A 375 -3.36 -16.44 -17.64
C LYS A 375 -4.62 -15.60 -17.48
N GLU A 376 -4.74 -14.86 -16.36
CA GLU A 376 -5.90 -13.98 -16.13
C GLU A 376 -5.95 -12.83 -17.16
N ALA A 377 -4.81 -12.25 -17.51
CA ALA A 377 -4.75 -11.21 -18.54
C ALA A 377 -5.25 -11.74 -19.91
N VAL A 378 -4.77 -12.90 -20.36
CA VAL A 378 -5.21 -13.53 -21.60
C VAL A 378 -6.70 -13.85 -21.57
N LYS A 379 -7.19 -14.46 -20.49
CA LYS A 379 -8.61 -14.79 -20.31
C LYS A 379 -9.49 -13.55 -20.48
N HIS A 380 -9.19 -12.46 -19.78
CA HIS A 380 -10.04 -11.25 -19.80
C HIS A 380 -9.82 -10.38 -21.02
N LEU A 381 -8.71 -10.50 -21.74
CA LEU A 381 -8.56 -9.90 -23.09
C LEU A 381 -9.44 -10.59 -24.12
N LEU A 382 -9.59 -11.92 -24.04
CA LEU A 382 -10.41 -12.71 -24.95
C LEU A 382 -11.90 -12.74 -24.58
N THR A 383 -12.25 -12.44 -23.32
CA THR A 383 -13.65 -12.42 -22.88
C THR A 383 -14.43 -11.32 -23.58
N VAL A 384 -15.60 -11.67 -24.14
CA VAL A 384 -16.56 -10.70 -24.69
C VAL A 384 -17.22 -9.96 -23.54
N SER A 385 -17.08 -8.64 -23.50
CA SER A 385 -17.70 -7.78 -22.47
C SER A 385 -18.15 -6.48 -23.08
N PRO A 386 -19.31 -5.96 -22.62
CA PRO A 386 -19.80 -4.67 -23.07
C PRO A 386 -18.96 -3.48 -22.56
N ARG A 387 -18.15 -3.69 -21.49
CA ARG A 387 -17.27 -2.67 -20.94
C ARG A 387 -15.82 -3.18 -20.88
N ARG A 388 -14.90 -2.37 -21.38
CA ARG A 388 -13.48 -2.68 -21.45
C ARG A 388 -12.66 -1.61 -20.79
N CYS A 389 -11.68 -2.03 -20.01
CA CYS A 389 -10.72 -1.17 -19.32
C CYS A 389 -9.92 -0.32 -20.29
N THR A 390 -9.82 0.98 -20.03
CA THR A 390 -9.05 1.92 -20.87
C THR A 390 -7.54 1.75 -20.74
N HIS A 391 -7.05 0.99 -19.71
CA HIS A 391 -5.63 0.68 -19.57
C HIS A 391 -5.09 -0.24 -20.67
N MET A 392 -5.61 -1.46 -20.80
CA MET A 392 -5.14 -2.45 -21.80
C MET A 392 -6.27 -3.27 -22.44
N GLY A 393 -7.51 -2.83 -22.36
CA GLY A 393 -8.64 -3.45 -23.06
C GLY A 393 -9.21 -4.71 -22.40
N CYS A 394 -8.86 -5.07 -21.17
CA CYS A 394 -9.43 -6.21 -20.45
C CYS A 394 -10.93 -6.02 -20.19
N ALA A 395 -11.70 -7.12 -20.24
CA ALA A 395 -13.11 -7.14 -19.86
C ALA A 395 -13.28 -6.77 -18.37
N LEU A 396 -14.15 -5.80 -18.09
CA LEU A 396 -14.47 -5.38 -16.72
C LEU A 396 -15.51 -6.30 -16.09
N GLN A 397 -15.45 -6.43 -14.79
CA GLN A 397 -16.40 -7.15 -13.95
C GLN A 397 -17.17 -6.17 -13.06
N TRP A 398 -18.47 -6.42 -12.85
CA TRP A 398 -19.29 -5.61 -11.97
C TRP A 398 -19.11 -6.03 -10.52
N ASN A 399 -18.83 -5.04 -9.64
CA ASN A 399 -18.79 -5.23 -8.20
C ASN A 399 -20.12 -4.72 -7.60
N PRO A 400 -21.02 -5.61 -7.18
CA PRO A 400 -22.33 -5.21 -6.67
C PRO A 400 -22.31 -4.59 -5.28
N GLN A 401 -21.26 -4.77 -4.50
CA GLN A 401 -21.12 -4.19 -3.17
C GLN A 401 -20.67 -2.73 -3.20
N GLU A 402 -19.81 -2.40 -4.16
CA GLU A 402 -19.26 -1.04 -4.29
C GLU A 402 -19.89 -0.26 -5.45
N HIS A 403 -20.74 -0.89 -6.26
CA HIS A 403 -21.35 -0.31 -7.48
C HIS A 403 -20.30 0.21 -8.45
N THR A 404 -19.27 -0.61 -8.73
CA THR A 404 -18.13 -0.25 -9.60
C THR A 404 -17.87 -1.29 -10.68
N TRP A 405 -17.22 -0.86 -11.76
CA TRP A 405 -16.66 -1.73 -12.77
C TRP A 405 -15.17 -1.93 -12.49
N ASP A 406 -14.78 -3.14 -12.15
CA ASP A 406 -13.45 -3.49 -11.70
C ASP A 406 -12.70 -4.32 -12.75
N CYS A 407 -11.42 -4.00 -12.98
CA CYS A 407 -10.57 -4.71 -13.93
C CYS A 407 -9.82 -5.87 -13.24
N PRO A 408 -10.10 -7.15 -13.58
CA PRO A 408 -9.47 -8.30 -12.91
C PRO A 408 -7.98 -8.48 -13.26
N CYS A 409 -7.50 -7.81 -14.33
CA CYS A 409 -6.10 -7.91 -14.74
C CYS A 409 -5.19 -7.06 -13.84
N HIS A 410 -5.48 -5.76 -13.73
CA HIS A 410 -4.58 -4.80 -13.06
C HIS A 410 -5.28 -3.91 -12.03
N GLY A 411 -6.60 -4.09 -11.83
CA GLY A 411 -7.31 -3.41 -10.75
C GLY A 411 -7.78 -1.98 -11.05
N SER A 412 -7.77 -1.51 -12.31
CA SER A 412 -8.43 -0.23 -12.62
C SER A 412 -9.91 -0.29 -12.27
N ARG A 413 -10.43 0.76 -11.64
CA ARG A 413 -11.82 0.81 -11.17
C ARG A 413 -12.54 2.03 -11.71
N PHE A 414 -13.80 1.86 -12.01
CA PHE A 414 -14.64 2.89 -12.60
C PHE A 414 -16.00 2.91 -11.91
N GLU A 415 -16.57 4.09 -11.75
CA GLU A 415 -17.96 4.25 -11.33
C GLU A 415 -18.92 3.62 -12.34
N GLU A 416 -20.17 3.47 -11.95
CA GLU A 416 -21.22 2.94 -12.82
C GLU A 416 -21.36 3.74 -14.12
N ASN A 417 -21.22 5.06 -14.06
CA ASN A 417 -21.25 5.97 -15.21
C ASN A 417 -19.98 5.89 -16.09
N GLY A 418 -18.93 5.22 -15.63
CA GLY A 418 -17.65 5.07 -16.33
C GLY A 418 -16.56 6.08 -15.92
N THR A 419 -16.79 6.92 -14.93
CA THR A 419 -15.74 7.79 -14.37
C THR A 419 -14.65 6.94 -13.72
N LEU A 420 -13.39 7.26 -13.99
CA LEU A 420 -12.24 6.56 -13.40
C LEU A 420 -12.15 6.87 -11.88
N ILE A 421 -12.01 5.82 -11.08
CA ILE A 421 -11.80 5.91 -9.61
C ILE A 421 -10.34 5.61 -9.26
N GLU A 422 -9.80 4.51 -9.80
CA GLU A 422 -8.47 4.01 -9.44
C GLU A 422 -7.67 3.54 -10.66
N ASN A 423 -6.38 3.86 -10.65
CA ASN A 423 -5.41 3.48 -11.67
C ASN A 423 -5.21 1.94 -11.75
N PRO A 424 -4.48 1.39 -12.76
CA PRO A 424 -3.56 2.05 -13.68
C PRO A 424 -4.19 2.69 -14.94
N ALA A 425 -5.49 2.59 -15.17
CA ALA A 425 -6.13 3.40 -16.20
C ALA A 425 -5.93 4.90 -15.90
N THR A 426 -5.84 5.71 -16.94
CA THR A 426 -5.64 7.16 -16.85
C THR A 426 -6.78 7.96 -17.50
N GLU A 427 -7.77 7.26 -18.04
CA GLU A 427 -8.90 7.84 -18.73
C GLU A 427 -10.21 7.17 -18.33
N ASN A 428 -11.31 7.91 -18.37
CA ASN A 428 -12.67 7.41 -18.17
C ASN A 428 -13.04 6.37 -19.23
N LEU A 429 -14.04 5.53 -18.94
CA LEU A 429 -14.61 4.64 -19.95
C LEU A 429 -15.25 5.47 -21.07
N LYS A 430 -15.06 5.01 -22.31
CA LYS A 430 -15.72 5.64 -23.46
C LYS A 430 -17.24 5.55 -23.29
N LYS A 431 -17.93 6.68 -23.50
CA LYS A 431 -19.40 6.68 -23.55
C LYS A 431 -19.85 5.74 -24.67
N ARG A 432 -20.86 4.93 -24.38
CA ARG A 432 -21.54 4.18 -25.43
C ARG A 432 -22.26 5.19 -26.33
N GLY A 433 -21.88 5.20 -27.59
CA GLY A 433 -22.72 5.83 -28.62
C GLY A 433 -24.00 5.04 -28.83
#